data_de2f1920974596b9ec5750fdcd9489ad
#
_entry.id   de2f1920974596b9ec5750fdcd9489ad
#
_cell.length_a   1.000
_cell.length_b   1.000
_cell.length_c   1.000
_cell.angle_alpha   90.00
_cell.angle_beta   90.00
_cell.angle_gamma   90.00
#
_symmetry.space_group_name_H-M   'P 1'
#
loop_
_entity.id
_entity.type
_entity.pdbx_description
1 polymer ?
#
loop_
_entity_poly.entity_id
_entity_poly.type
_entity_poly.pdbx_seq_one_letter_code
_entity_poly.pdbx_strand_id
1 'polypeptide(L)'
;MIFLLQKPIVTMQAGETIEFDYFVSSEADYDFFRFYVNGECDFEFANLMEDWDHYVFTAPEDGEYTFMWRFEKDAAVEDGLDCAYIDNIAYSNGIMTLPGDVDFDGDVDASDALLVLRYVLGLVSFDDTTLAIADVNRDGVVDSADVIFILRMALAQS
;
A
#
# COMPACT_ATOMS: atom_id res chain seq x y z
N MET A 1 15.95 -4.11 -13.67
CA MET A 1 14.50 -4.42 -13.62
C MET A 1 13.90 -3.55 -12.53
N ILE A 2 12.86 -2.78 -12.80
CA ILE A 2 12.23 -1.91 -11.79
C ILE A 2 11.08 -2.72 -11.19
N PHE A 3 11.16 -3.05 -9.90
CA PHE A 3 10.03 -3.62 -9.17
C PHE A 3 9.28 -2.46 -8.52
N LEU A 4 8.01 -2.28 -8.87
CA LEU A 4 7.16 -1.23 -8.33
C LEU A 4 6.02 -1.88 -7.54
N LEU A 5 6.04 -1.80 -6.22
CA LEU A 5 4.86 -2.11 -5.43
C LEU A 5 3.94 -0.89 -5.39
N GLN A 6 2.66 -1.10 -5.64
CA GLN A 6 1.66 -0.06 -5.86
C GLN A 6 1.41 0.74 -4.56
N LYS A 7 1.14 2.04 -4.72
CA LYS A 7 0.94 3.02 -3.65
C LYS A 7 -0.45 2.90 -3.01
N PRO A 8 -0.63 2.35 -1.82
CA PRO A 8 -1.85 2.61 -1.08
C PRO A 8 -1.88 4.07 -0.63
N ILE A 9 -3.05 4.70 -0.64
CA ILE A 9 -3.28 5.94 0.10
C ILE A 9 -3.74 5.53 1.49
N VAL A 10 -3.03 6.00 2.52
CA VAL A 10 -3.33 5.70 3.92
C VAL A 10 -3.56 6.99 4.67
N THR A 11 -4.68 7.12 5.35
CA THR A 11 -4.90 8.22 6.30
C THR A 11 -4.24 7.86 7.62
N MET A 12 -3.29 8.69 8.07
CA MET A 12 -2.57 8.48 9.33
C MET A 12 -2.69 9.70 10.23
N GLN A 13 -2.67 9.47 11.53
CA GLN A 13 -2.53 10.51 12.54
C GLN A 13 -1.05 10.68 12.90
N ALA A 14 -0.70 11.87 13.43
CA ALA A 14 0.65 12.11 13.91
C ALA A 14 1.07 11.06 14.96
N GLY A 15 2.23 10.44 14.75
CA GLY A 15 2.74 9.38 15.61
C GLY A 15 2.35 7.96 15.21
N GLU A 16 1.44 7.77 14.27
CA GLU A 16 1.17 6.45 13.69
C GLU A 16 2.31 6.01 12.79
N THR A 17 2.49 4.68 12.67
CA THR A 17 3.63 4.10 11.96
C THR A 17 3.19 3.18 10.83
N ILE A 18 4.02 3.10 9.79
CA ILE A 18 4.12 1.96 8.90
C ILE A 18 5.48 1.31 9.10
N GLU A 19 5.51 0.00 9.18
CA GLU A 19 6.74 -0.78 9.35
C GLU A 19 6.78 -1.93 8.36
N PHE A 20 7.97 -2.38 8.02
CA PHE A 20 8.19 -3.53 7.14
C PHE A 20 9.58 -4.12 7.35
N ASP A 21 9.69 -5.40 7.08
CA ASP A 21 10.98 -6.08 6.98
C ASP A 21 11.48 -6.00 5.53
N TYR A 22 12.79 -5.84 5.36
CA TYR A 22 13.41 -5.81 4.03
C TYR A 22 14.69 -6.62 3.98
N PHE A 23 14.97 -7.15 2.80
CA PHE A 23 16.22 -7.84 2.48
C PHE A 23 16.67 -7.39 1.10
N VAL A 24 17.93 -6.95 0.99
CA VAL A 24 18.53 -6.46 -0.26
C VAL A 24 19.77 -7.28 -0.59
N SER A 25 19.87 -7.70 -1.82
CA SER A 25 21.05 -8.38 -2.37
C SER A 25 21.41 -7.74 -3.69
N SER A 26 22.21 -6.67 -3.63
CA SER A 26 22.51 -5.82 -4.78
C SER A 26 23.92 -5.24 -4.72
N GLU A 27 24.39 -4.67 -5.85
CA GLU A 27 25.65 -3.95 -5.91
C GLU A 27 25.64 -2.72 -5.01
N ALA A 28 26.67 -2.60 -4.17
CA ALA A 28 26.83 -1.47 -3.26
C ALA A 28 26.96 -0.16 -4.03
N ASP A 29 26.22 0.87 -3.61
CA ASP A 29 26.27 2.24 -4.13
C ASP A 29 25.76 2.43 -5.59
N TYR A 30 25.20 1.40 -6.23
CA TYR A 30 24.70 1.47 -7.60
C TYR A 30 23.27 0.99 -7.76
N ASP A 31 22.89 -0.11 -7.10
CA ASP A 31 21.55 -0.68 -7.16
C ASP A 31 20.80 -0.46 -5.86
N PHE A 32 19.76 0.38 -5.89
CA PHE A 32 19.11 0.88 -4.67
C PHE A 32 17.73 0.30 -4.47
N PHE A 33 17.48 -0.21 -3.27
CA PHE A 33 16.14 -0.33 -2.71
C PHE A 33 15.76 0.99 -2.05
N ARG A 34 14.59 1.54 -2.42
CA ARG A 34 14.09 2.81 -1.91
C ARG A 34 12.65 2.72 -1.44
N PHE A 35 12.40 3.34 -0.30
CA PHE A 35 11.07 3.58 0.20
C PHE A 35 10.74 5.07 0.09
N TYR A 36 9.58 5.35 -0.49
CA TYR A 36 9.12 6.71 -0.73
C TYR A 36 7.84 6.98 0.04
N VAL A 37 7.77 8.16 0.65
CA VAL A 37 6.59 8.71 1.31
C VAL A 37 6.17 9.97 0.56
N ASN A 38 4.93 10.03 0.09
CA ASN A 38 4.39 11.14 -0.70
C ASN A 38 5.25 11.53 -1.92
N GLY A 39 5.98 10.56 -2.47
CA GLY A 39 6.85 10.74 -3.64
C GLY A 39 8.27 11.21 -3.32
N GLU A 40 8.60 11.49 -2.06
CA GLU A 40 9.94 11.80 -1.59
C GLU A 40 10.60 10.52 -1.02
N CYS A 41 11.90 10.36 -1.29
CA CYS A 41 12.65 9.22 -0.77
C CYS A 41 12.89 9.41 0.73
N ASP A 42 12.33 8.54 1.54
CA ASP A 42 12.44 8.56 2.99
C ASP A 42 13.55 7.62 3.49
N PHE A 43 13.74 6.50 2.79
CA PHE A 43 14.77 5.51 3.11
C PHE A 43 15.38 4.91 1.84
N GLU A 44 16.71 4.68 1.84
CA GLU A 44 17.39 3.95 0.79
C GLU A 44 18.47 3.01 1.33
N PHE A 45 18.68 1.90 0.64
CA PHE A 45 19.71 0.93 0.93
C PHE A 45 20.25 0.29 -0.35
N ALA A 46 21.58 0.10 -0.41
CA ALA A 46 22.27 -0.58 -1.51
C ALA A 46 23.47 -1.34 -0.96
N ASN A 47 23.37 -2.63 -0.86
CA ASN A 47 24.47 -3.54 -0.49
C ASN A 47 23.96 -5.00 -0.46
N LEU A 48 24.90 -5.94 -0.18
CA LEU A 48 24.58 -7.31 0.17
C LEU A 48 24.25 -7.42 1.66
N MET A 49 23.04 -7.89 1.97
CA MET A 49 22.63 -8.19 3.35
C MET A 49 22.84 -9.68 3.66
N GLU A 50 23.17 -9.99 4.89
CA GLU A 50 23.29 -11.37 5.40
C GLU A 50 21.97 -11.86 6.00
N ASP A 51 21.13 -10.94 6.51
CA ASP A 51 19.85 -11.23 7.15
C ASP A 51 18.84 -10.11 6.88
N TRP A 52 17.59 -10.33 7.22
CA TRP A 52 16.54 -9.34 7.15
C TRP A 52 16.76 -8.21 8.15
N ASP A 53 16.42 -6.98 7.76
CA ASP A 53 16.41 -5.82 8.62
C ASP A 53 15.01 -5.20 8.62
N HIS A 54 14.77 -4.28 9.53
CA HIS A 54 13.44 -3.72 9.82
C HIS A 54 13.46 -2.20 9.71
N TYR A 55 12.44 -1.63 9.06
CA TYR A 55 12.28 -0.19 8.92
C TYR A 55 10.92 0.27 9.46
N VAL A 56 10.90 1.43 10.13
CA VAL A 56 9.69 2.07 10.68
C VAL A 56 9.66 3.52 10.25
N PHE A 57 8.62 3.91 9.52
CA PHE A 57 8.26 5.30 9.28
C PHE A 57 7.22 5.72 10.32
N THR A 58 7.35 6.94 10.85
CA THR A 58 6.38 7.54 11.77
C THR A 58 5.79 8.80 11.13
N ALA A 59 4.47 8.87 11.01
CA ALA A 59 3.78 10.04 10.46
C ALA A 59 4.05 11.29 11.32
N PRO A 60 4.62 12.37 10.75
CA PRO A 60 4.92 13.59 11.50
C PRO A 60 3.68 14.43 11.81
N GLU A 61 2.61 14.27 11.05
CA GLU A 61 1.35 15.01 11.17
C GLU A 61 0.16 14.18 10.68
N ASP A 62 -1.06 14.62 11.00
CA ASP A 62 -2.27 14.00 10.48
C ASP A 62 -2.39 14.26 8.97
N GLY A 63 -2.70 13.24 8.18
CA GLY A 63 -2.84 13.42 6.74
C GLY A 63 -2.97 12.15 5.92
N GLU A 64 -3.09 12.34 4.62
CA GLU A 64 -3.03 11.25 3.64
C GLU A 64 -1.57 11.00 3.23
N TYR A 65 -1.16 9.75 3.30
CA TYR A 65 0.17 9.31 2.93
C TYR A 65 0.09 8.32 1.78
N THR A 66 1.05 8.43 0.85
CA THR A 66 1.27 7.44 -0.21
C THR A 66 2.62 6.79 0.00
N PHE A 67 2.66 5.47 -0.03
CA PHE A 67 3.88 4.70 0.14
C PHE A 67 4.25 3.98 -1.14
N MET A 68 5.55 3.91 -1.45
CA MET A 68 6.05 3.22 -2.61
C MET A 68 7.41 2.59 -2.31
N TRP A 69 7.52 1.30 -2.57
CA TRP A 69 8.80 0.57 -2.56
C TRP A 69 9.29 0.41 -3.98
N ARG A 70 10.54 0.70 -4.21
CA ARG A 70 11.15 0.64 -5.53
C ARG A 70 12.55 0.08 -5.45
N PHE A 71 12.86 -0.87 -6.32
CA PHE A 71 14.23 -1.32 -6.56
C PHE A 71 14.69 -0.76 -7.90
N GLU A 72 15.78 0.00 -7.88
CA GLU A 72 16.39 0.65 -9.04
C GLU A 72 17.77 0.05 -9.27
N LYS A 73 17.95 -0.50 -10.44
CA LYS A 73 19.18 -1.12 -10.90
C LYS A 73 19.80 -0.29 -12.01
N ASP A 74 21.12 -0.14 -11.97
CA ASP A 74 21.87 0.37 -13.10
C ASP A 74 22.02 -0.71 -14.21
N ALA A 75 22.78 -0.42 -15.27
CA ALA A 75 22.91 -1.33 -16.42
C ALA A 75 24.28 -2.05 -16.46
N ALA A 76 25.09 -1.93 -15.39
CA ALA A 76 26.52 -2.25 -15.51
C ALA A 76 26.90 -3.61 -14.92
N VAL A 77 26.77 -3.83 -13.63
CA VAL A 77 27.27 -5.00 -12.93
C VAL A 77 26.14 -5.73 -12.23
N GLU A 78 26.21 -7.04 -12.17
CA GLU A 78 25.31 -7.88 -11.38
C GLU A 78 26.10 -8.41 -10.18
N ASP A 79 25.75 -7.98 -8.96
CA ASP A 79 26.28 -8.51 -7.71
C ASP A 79 25.17 -9.03 -6.81
N GLY A 80 25.41 -10.17 -6.18
CA GLY A 80 24.41 -10.86 -5.38
C GLY A 80 23.26 -11.46 -6.21
N LEU A 81 22.03 -11.30 -5.74
CA LEU A 81 20.81 -11.79 -6.41
C LEU A 81 20.12 -10.71 -7.25
N ASP A 82 20.63 -9.48 -7.24
CA ASP A 82 20.07 -8.34 -7.97
C ASP A 82 18.60 -8.10 -7.65
N CYS A 83 18.24 -8.13 -6.39
CA CYS A 83 16.85 -8.01 -5.94
C CYS A 83 16.72 -7.40 -4.56
N ALA A 84 15.51 -6.93 -4.27
CA ALA A 84 15.05 -6.60 -2.93
C ALA A 84 13.75 -7.33 -2.64
N TYR A 85 13.58 -7.73 -1.39
CA TYR A 85 12.37 -8.34 -0.87
C TYR A 85 11.83 -7.47 0.26
N ILE A 86 10.52 -7.40 0.39
CA ILE A 86 9.83 -6.81 1.52
C ILE A 86 8.83 -7.81 2.07
N ASP A 87 8.63 -7.80 3.38
CA ASP A 87 7.68 -8.66 4.07
C ASP A 87 7.15 -7.95 5.33
N ASN A 88 6.16 -8.54 5.99
CA ASN A 88 5.60 -8.09 7.25
C ASN A 88 5.20 -6.61 7.28
N ILE A 89 4.66 -6.08 6.17
CA ILE A 89 4.17 -4.70 6.15
C ILE A 89 3.03 -4.58 7.17
N ALA A 90 3.19 -3.69 8.15
CA ALA A 90 2.20 -3.45 9.19
C ALA A 90 2.00 -1.95 9.44
N TYR A 91 0.81 -1.60 9.93
CA TYR A 91 0.45 -0.24 10.35
C TYR A 91 0.05 -0.24 11.81
N SER A 92 0.43 0.80 12.56
CA SER A 92 0.15 0.89 14.01
C SER A 92 -1.33 0.95 14.35
N ASN A 93 -2.17 1.45 13.44
CA ASN A 93 -3.63 1.47 13.60
C ASN A 93 -4.32 0.18 13.11
N GLY A 94 -3.55 -0.77 12.58
CA GLY A 94 -4.04 -2.10 12.22
C GLY A 94 -4.93 -2.19 10.99
N ILE A 95 -5.13 -1.09 10.27
CA ILE A 95 -6.01 -1.08 9.11
C ILE A 95 -5.26 -0.48 7.90
N MET A 96 -4.82 -1.35 7.00
CA MET A 96 -4.57 -0.94 5.62
C MET A 96 -5.93 -0.65 4.97
N THR A 97 -6.27 0.62 4.83
CA THR A 97 -7.46 0.97 4.07
C THR A 97 -7.10 1.05 2.58
N LEU A 98 -7.23 -0.07 1.89
CA LEU A 98 -7.24 -0.05 0.43
C LEU A 98 -8.58 0.57 -0.01
N PRO A 99 -8.60 1.64 -0.83
CA PRO A 99 -9.86 2.13 -1.37
C PRO A 99 -10.61 0.99 -2.06
N GLY A 100 -11.82 0.71 -1.57
CA GLY A 100 -12.64 -0.40 -2.05
C GLY A 100 -12.58 -1.68 -1.22
N ASP A 101 -11.60 -1.86 -0.33
CA ASP A 101 -11.50 -2.98 0.61
C ASP A 101 -12.38 -2.67 1.84
N VAL A 102 -13.66 -2.99 1.76
CA VAL A 102 -14.65 -2.64 2.80
C VAL A 102 -14.85 -3.75 3.84
N ASP A 103 -14.28 -4.93 3.62
CA ASP A 103 -14.27 -6.02 4.61
C ASP A 103 -12.91 -6.16 5.31
N PHE A 104 -11.91 -5.35 4.90
CA PHE A 104 -10.58 -5.25 5.51
C PHE A 104 -9.78 -6.55 5.46
N ASP A 105 -9.95 -7.36 4.42
CA ASP A 105 -9.22 -8.61 4.27
C ASP A 105 -7.87 -8.43 3.54
N GLY A 106 -7.61 -7.21 3.03
CA GLY A 106 -6.33 -6.80 2.42
C GLY A 106 -6.30 -6.89 0.90
N ASP A 107 -7.41 -7.26 0.26
CA ASP A 107 -7.55 -7.16 -1.18
C ASP A 107 -8.86 -6.45 -1.59
N VAL A 108 -9.04 -6.19 -2.88
CA VAL A 108 -10.26 -5.56 -3.40
C VAL A 108 -10.87 -6.53 -4.41
N ASP A 109 -11.94 -7.19 -3.99
CA ASP A 109 -12.56 -8.23 -4.78
C ASP A 109 -14.10 -8.09 -4.91
N ALA A 110 -14.76 -9.18 -5.32
CA ALA A 110 -16.21 -9.20 -5.49
C ALA A 110 -16.97 -9.19 -4.14
N SER A 111 -16.33 -9.56 -3.04
CA SER A 111 -16.92 -9.55 -1.69
C SER A 111 -17.16 -8.11 -1.24
N ASP A 112 -16.20 -7.22 -1.49
CA ASP A 112 -16.31 -5.79 -1.23
C ASP A 112 -17.44 -5.15 -2.02
N ALA A 113 -17.48 -5.40 -3.32
CA ALA A 113 -18.54 -4.90 -4.18
C ALA A 113 -19.92 -5.36 -3.69
N LEU A 114 -20.01 -6.60 -3.19
CA LEU A 114 -21.25 -7.13 -2.62
C LEU A 114 -21.62 -6.43 -1.31
N LEU A 115 -20.63 -6.11 -0.45
CA LEU A 115 -20.87 -5.39 0.81
C LEU A 115 -21.34 -3.96 0.53
N VAL A 116 -20.71 -3.24 -0.39
CA VAL A 116 -21.14 -1.89 -0.81
C VAL A 116 -22.54 -1.95 -1.42
N LEU A 117 -22.84 -2.96 -2.25
CA LEU A 117 -24.20 -3.14 -2.77
C LEU A 117 -25.24 -3.35 -1.66
N ARG A 118 -24.91 -4.13 -0.63
CA ARG A 118 -25.79 -4.32 0.54
C ARG A 118 -26.01 -3.02 1.31
N TYR A 119 -24.98 -2.19 1.44
CA TYR A 119 -25.10 -0.86 2.04
C TYR A 119 -26.05 0.03 1.22
N VAL A 120 -25.88 0.12 -0.08
CA VAL A 120 -26.73 0.88 -1.01
C VAL A 120 -28.20 0.45 -0.93
N LEU A 121 -28.44 -0.85 -0.71
CA LEU A 121 -29.79 -1.43 -0.52
C LEU A 121 -30.34 -1.25 0.92
N GLY A 122 -29.59 -0.64 1.83
CA GLY A 122 -29.98 -0.45 3.23
C GLY A 122 -30.01 -1.73 4.07
N LEU A 123 -29.29 -2.76 3.66
CA LEU A 123 -29.23 -4.06 4.34
C LEU A 123 -28.15 -4.13 5.40
N VAL A 124 -27.12 -3.28 5.31
CA VAL A 124 -26.04 -3.11 6.27
C VAL A 124 -25.77 -1.64 6.50
N SER A 125 -25.07 -1.30 7.59
CA SER A 125 -24.59 0.05 7.88
C SER A 125 -23.08 0.05 7.91
N PHE A 126 -22.46 1.11 7.41
CA PHE A 126 -21.03 1.36 7.50
C PHE A 126 -20.76 2.46 8.53
N ASP A 127 -19.61 2.40 9.17
CA ASP A 127 -19.07 3.51 9.95
C ASP A 127 -18.38 4.53 9.03
N ASP A 128 -17.93 5.65 9.58
CA ASP A 128 -17.34 6.75 8.82
C ASP A 128 -16.07 6.30 8.07
N THR A 129 -15.29 5.39 8.64
CA THR A 129 -14.08 4.83 8.02
C THR A 129 -14.45 3.98 6.81
N THR A 130 -15.39 3.04 6.98
CA THR A 130 -15.85 2.18 5.89
C THR A 130 -16.52 2.98 4.77
N LEU A 131 -17.26 4.04 5.10
CA LEU A 131 -17.86 4.95 4.11
C LEU A 131 -16.78 5.65 3.27
N ALA A 132 -15.71 6.15 3.90
CA ALA A 132 -14.62 6.81 3.18
C ALA A 132 -13.85 5.85 2.23
N ILE A 133 -13.78 4.56 2.57
CA ILE A 133 -13.14 3.53 1.76
C ILE A 133 -14.06 3.08 0.62
N ALA A 134 -15.36 3.01 0.89
CA ALA A 134 -16.38 2.59 -0.08
C ALA A 134 -16.64 3.62 -1.18
N ASP A 135 -16.45 4.93 -0.90
CA ASP A 135 -16.54 6.01 -1.90
C ASP A 135 -15.25 6.05 -2.75
N VAL A 136 -15.12 5.10 -3.65
CA VAL A 136 -13.91 4.95 -4.48
C VAL A 136 -13.81 5.98 -5.60
N ASN A 137 -14.94 6.57 -6.00
CA ASN A 137 -14.99 7.63 -7.01
C ASN A 137 -14.81 9.04 -6.41
N ARG A 138 -14.87 9.15 -5.05
CA ARG A 138 -14.70 10.37 -4.26
C ARG A 138 -15.69 11.49 -4.61
N ASP A 139 -16.94 11.14 -4.92
CA ASP A 139 -18.01 12.11 -5.16
C ASP A 139 -18.76 12.51 -3.88
N GLY A 140 -18.46 11.87 -2.75
CA GLY A 140 -19.05 12.10 -1.42
C GLY A 140 -20.32 11.28 -1.17
N VAL A 141 -20.66 10.34 -2.05
CA VAL A 141 -21.86 9.50 -1.92
C VAL A 141 -21.52 8.05 -2.25
N VAL A 142 -21.70 7.14 -1.32
CA VAL A 142 -21.55 5.70 -1.59
C VAL A 142 -22.81 5.18 -2.28
N ASP A 143 -22.72 4.86 -3.57
CA ASP A 143 -23.83 4.38 -4.39
C ASP A 143 -23.45 3.25 -5.36
N SER A 144 -24.29 2.98 -6.34
CA SER A 144 -24.05 1.91 -7.33
C SER A 144 -22.87 2.20 -8.27
N ALA A 145 -22.43 3.44 -8.39
CA ALA A 145 -21.23 3.76 -9.18
C ALA A 145 -19.99 3.17 -8.50
N ASP A 146 -19.89 3.27 -7.17
CA ASP A 146 -18.77 2.69 -6.41
C ASP A 146 -18.72 1.19 -6.52
N VAL A 147 -19.87 0.51 -6.46
CA VAL A 147 -19.95 -0.94 -6.71
C VAL A 147 -19.32 -1.31 -8.06
N ILE A 148 -19.60 -0.53 -9.11
CA ILE A 148 -19.05 -0.77 -10.45
C ILE A 148 -17.53 -0.50 -10.47
N PHE A 149 -17.06 0.54 -9.79
CA PHE A 149 -15.63 0.84 -9.69
C PHE A 149 -14.87 -0.27 -8.96
N ILE A 150 -15.38 -0.75 -7.81
CA ILE A 150 -14.78 -1.85 -7.06
C ILE A 150 -14.71 -3.13 -7.91
N LEU A 151 -15.79 -3.49 -8.61
CA LEU A 151 -15.76 -4.64 -9.52
C LEU A 151 -14.73 -4.50 -10.65
N ARG A 152 -14.51 -3.28 -11.16
CA ARG A 152 -13.46 -3.05 -12.16
C ARG A 152 -12.06 -3.17 -11.56
N MET A 153 -11.85 -2.71 -10.33
CA MET A 153 -10.59 -2.87 -9.62
C MET A 153 -10.29 -4.35 -9.40
N ALA A 154 -11.26 -5.12 -8.93
CA ALA A 154 -11.16 -6.58 -8.76
C ALA A 154 -10.77 -7.32 -10.04
N LEU A 155 -11.36 -6.94 -11.17
CA LEU A 155 -11.06 -7.54 -12.47
C LEU A 155 -9.69 -7.14 -13.04
N ALA A 156 -9.12 -6.03 -12.60
CA ALA A 156 -7.81 -5.56 -13.05
C ALA A 156 -6.64 -6.25 -12.34
N GLN A 157 -6.91 -6.95 -11.23
CA GLN A 157 -5.91 -7.66 -10.41
C GLN A 157 -5.86 -9.17 -10.70
N SER A 158 -6.76 -9.69 -11.55
CA SER A 158 -6.89 -11.13 -11.90
C SER A 158 -6.10 -11.56 -13.13
#